data_5a63a334b1f09f8b702398ce15edb6d0
#
_entry.id   5a63a334b1f09f8b702398ce15edb6d0
#
_cell.length_a   1.000
_cell.length_b   1.000
_cell.length_c   1.000
_cell.angle_alpha   90.00
_cell.angle_beta   90.00
_cell.angle_gamma   90.00
#
_symmetry.space_group_name_H-M   'P 1'
#
loop_
_entity.id
_entity.type
_entity.pdbx_description
1 polymer ?
#
loop_
_entity_poly.entity_id
_entity_poly.type
_entity_poly.pdbx_seq_one_letter_code
_entity_poly.pdbx_strand_id
1 'polypeptide(L)'
;MLLTMTNWLIKLLPITVLFAIGSIVPPSNAQIQGNDDRLITIESDTQSADNITGVVTALGNVRIVYPSRGMVATSRQAQYFSKEALLILSGDVDVVQEDGNTISAERITYNLDDERAEANPSSGQQVQSTLLLNQNSSPQTPLTP
;
A
#
# COMPACT_ATOMS: atom_id res chain seq x y z
N MET A 1 -80.58 5.43 51.81
CA MET A 1 -80.47 6.65 52.65
C MET A 1 -79.04 7.08 52.72
N LEU A 2 -78.75 8.26 52.22
CA LEU A 2 -77.53 9.11 52.33
C LEU A 2 -76.22 8.49 51.87
N LEU A 3 -75.78 8.87 50.70
CA LEU A 3 -74.94 10.04 50.36
C LEU A 3 -73.63 10.11 51.13
N THR A 4 -72.55 9.98 50.42
CA THR A 4 -71.54 11.07 50.36
C THR A 4 -70.66 10.87 49.15
N MET A 5 -70.68 11.89 48.30
CA MET A 5 -69.75 12.14 47.23
C MET A 5 -68.38 12.47 47.83
N THR A 6 -67.37 11.85 47.33
CA THR A 6 -65.99 12.36 47.51
C THR A 6 -65.29 12.43 46.21
N ASN A 7 -65.16 13.67 45.72
CA ASN A 7 -64.41 14.09 44.57
C ASN A 7 -62.95 13.69 44.73
N TRP A 8 -62.45 12.76 43.89
CA TRP A 8 -61.04 12.58 43.76
C TRP A 8 -60.55 13.36 42.52
N LEU A 9 -59.97 14.49 42.79
CA LEU A 9 -59.23 15.26 41.82
C LEU A 9 -57.96 14.48 41.41
N ILE A 10 -58.00 13.85 40.23
CA ILE A 10 -56.84 13.29 39.60
C ILE A 10 -55.99 14.44 39.08
N LYS A 11 -54.93 14.79 39.82
CA LYS A 11 -53.91 15.71 39.36
C LYS A 11 -53.15 15.04 38.20
N LEU A 12 -53.39 15.52 36.98
CA LEU A 12 -52.57 15.25 35.82
C LEU A 12 -51.20 15.88 36.02
N LEU A 13 -50.19 15.06 36.26
CA LEU A 13 -48.80 15.46 36.17
C LEU A 13 -48.40 15.34 34.70
N PRO A 14 -47.83 16.38 34.09
CA PRO A 14 -47.27 16.27 32.75
C PRO A 14 -45.99 15.44 32.81
N ILE A 15 -45.97 14.28 32.17
CA ILE A 15 -44.78 13.51 31.93
C ILE A 15 -43.96 14.26 30.91
N THR A 16 -42.92 14.94 31.40
CA THR A 16 -41.93 15.56 30.54
C THR A 16 -41.04 14.42 29.99
N VAL A 17 -41.33 13.98 28.77
CA VAL A 17 -40.43 13.06 28.03
C VAL A 17 -39.19 13.83 27.64
N LEU A 18 -38.12 13.62 28.36
CA LEU A 18 -36.80 14.14 28.03
C LEU A 18 -36.24 13.31 26.86
N PHE A 19 -36.39 13.82 25.64
CA PHE A 19 -35.73 13.26 24.46
C PHE A 19 -34.24 13.49 24.62
N ALA A 20 -33.50 12.48 25.08
CA ALA A 20 -32.05 12.45 24.96
C ALA A 20 -31.71 12.29 23.49
N ILE A 21 -31.35 13.38 22.83
CA ILE A 21 -30.77 13.37 21.49
C ILE A 21 -29.36 12.76 21.66
N GLY A 22 -29.25 11.46 21.53
CA GLY A 22 -27.98 10.75 21.42
C GLY A 22 -27.28 11.25 20.17
N SER A 23 -26.24 12.06 20.32
CA SER A 23 -25.33 12.41 19.24
C SER A 23 -24.67 11.13 18.77
N ILE A 24 -25.13 10.59 17.64
CA ILE A 24 -24.41 9.55 16.91
C ILE A 24 -23.18 10.22 16.34
N VAL A 25 -22.07 10.11 17.05
CA VAL A 25 -20.74 10.46 16.51
C VAL A 25 -20.41 9.37 15.50
N PRO A 26 -20.31 9.68 14.19
CA PRO A 26 -19.83 8.70 13.22
C PRO A 26 -18.42 8.28 13.61
N PRO A 27 -18.04 7.00 13.45
CA PRO A 27 -16.67 6.60 13.66
C PRO A 27 -15.79 7.43 12.72
N SER A 28 -14.94 8.25 13.30
CA SER A 28 -13.90 8.92 12.56
C SER A 28 -12.98 7.82 12.03
N ASN A 29 -13.10 7.50 10.74
CA ASN A 29 -12.06 6.76 10.06
C ASN A 29 -10.82 7.64 10.14
N ALA A 30 -9.99 7.40 11.13
CA ALA A 30 -8.65 7.93 11.17
C ALA A 30 -7.93 7.34 9.94
N GLN A 31 -8.01 8.04 8.83
CA GLN A 31 -7.09 7.83 7.73
C GLN A 31 -5.73 8.21 8.28
N ILE A 32 -4.93 7.20 8.57
CA ILE A 32 -3.50 7.38 8.77
C ILE A 32 -2.96 7.78 7.39
N GLN A 33 -3.04 9.07 7.07
CA GLN A 33 -2.25 9.67 6.00
C GLN A 33 -0.83 9.87 6.54
N GLY A 34 -0.16 8.76 6.82
CA GLY A 34 1.27 8.75 6.80
C GLY A 34 1.67 8.75 5.32
N ASN A 35 2.18 9.86 4.81
CA ASN A 35 3.04 9.84 3.64
C ASN A 35 4.31 9.07 4.05
N ASP A 36 4.18 7.77 4.13
CA ASP A 36 5.33 6.91 4.33
C ASP A 36 5.88 6.59 2.93
N ASP A 37 6.84 7.42 2.50
CA ASP A 37 7.52 7.25 1.22
C ASP A 37 8.21 5.88 1.06
N ARG A 38 8.16 5.05 2.12
CA ARG A 38 8.71 3.70 2.17
C ARG A 38 7.65 2.60 2.18
N LEU A 39 6.37 2.94 2.05
CA LEU A 39 5.32 1.94 2.05
C LEU A 39 5.39 1.08 0.78
N ILE A 40 5.57 -0.23 0.97
CA ILE A 40 5.49 -1.24 -0.09
C ILE A 40 4.33 -2.17 0.24
N THR A 41 3.44 -2.37 -0.71
CA THR A 41 2.35 -3.35 -0.61
C THR A 41 2.73 -4.62 -1.36
N ILE A 42 2.59 -5.77 -0.72
CA ILE A 42 2.86 -7.10 -1.30
C ILE A 42 1.57 -7.91 -1.26
N GLU A 43 1.08 -8.33 -2.41
CA GLU A 43 -0.05 -9.23 -2.60
C GLU A 43 0.48 -10.57 -3.12
N SER A 44 -0.07 -11.70 -2.68
CA SER A 44 0.31 -13.04 -3.14
C SER A 44 -0.68 -14.10 -2.67
N ASP A 45 -0.61 -15.30 -3.22
CA ASP A 45 -1.45 -16.42 -2.79
C ASP A 45 -1.11 -16.88 -1.36
N THR A 46 0.17 -16.82 -0.99
CA THR A 46 0.66 -17.21 0.34
C THR A 46 1.75 -16.26 0.81
N GLN A 47 1.66 -15.86 2.07
CA GLN A 47 2.71 -15.06 2.73
C GLN A 47 3.11 -15.67 4.06
N SER A 48 4.39 -15.58 4.39
CA SER A 48 4.95 -15.91 5.68
C SER A 48 5.94 -14.84 6.12
N ALA A 49 6.00 -14.57 7.41
CA ALA A 49 6.93 -13.62 8.01
C ALA A 49 7.66 -14.29 9.19
N ASP A 50 8.97 -14.20 9.20
CA ASP A 50 9.81 -14.61 10.32
C ASP A 50 10.35 -13.36 11.02
N ASN A 51 9.81 -13.07 12.19
CA ASN A 51 10.19 -11.89 12.98
C ASN A 51 11.59 -12.00 13.61
N ILE A 52 12.16 -13.21 13.69
CA ILE A 52 13.51 -13.40 14.23
C ILE A 52 14.55 -13.04 13.18
N THR A 53 14.38 -13.57 11.97
CA THR A 53 15.29 -13.28 10.85
C THR A 53 14.95 -11.96 10.17
N GLY A 54 13.71 -11.49 10.27
CA GLY A 54 13.22 -10.30 9.58
C GLY A 54 12.90 -10.55 8.11
N VAL A 55 12.64 -11.81 7.73
CA VAL A 55 12.35 -12.18 6.34
C VAL A 55 10.86 -12.38 6.14
N VAL A 56 10.33 -11.69 5.13
CA VAL A 56 8.98 -11.92 4.61
C VAL A 56 9.09 -12.64 3.28
N THR A 57 8.36 -13.74 3.12
CA THR A 57 8.31 -14.52 1.88
C THR A 57 6.89 -14.53 1.34
N ALA A 58 6.71 -14.18 0.08
CA ALA A 58 5.47 -14.21 -0.67
C ALA A 58 5.61 -15.20 -1.84
N LEU A 59 4.59 -16.05 -2.04
CA LEU A 59 4.58 -17.10 -3.05
C LEU A 59 3.27 -17.10 -3.82
N GLY A 60 3.37 -17.29 -5.13
CA GLY A 60 2.25 -17.39 -6.07
C GLY A 60 1.61 -16.05 -6.38
N ASN A 61 1.50 -15.71 -7.67
CA ASN A 61 0.85 -14.51 -8.18
C ASN A 61 1.27 -13.22 -7.42
N VAL A 62 2.57 -13.11 -7.18
CA VAL A 62 3.08 -11.99 -6.39
C VAL A 62 2.93 -10.69 -7.17
N ARG A 63 2.34 -9.69 -6.53
CA ARG A 63 2.25 -8.33 -7.02
C ARG A 63 2.75 -7.37 -5.95
N ILE A 64 3.67 -6.51 -6.32
CA ILE A 64 4.26 -5.51 -5.44
C ILE A 64 3.94 -4.13 -5.98
N VAL A 65 3.49 -3.25 -5.11
CA VAL A 65 3.26 -1.84 -5.43
C VAL A 65 4.13 -0.99 -4.52
N TYR A 66 4.95 -0.15 -5.12
CA TYR A 66 5.78 0.82 -4.43
C TYR A 66 5.43 2.23 -4.90
N PRO A 67 4.42 2.88 -4.27
CA PRO A 67 3.81 4.12 -4.78
C PRO A 67 4.79 5.28 -4.85
N SER A 68 5.69 5.42 -3.88
CA SER A 68 6.65 6.53 -3.85
C SER A 68 7.66 6.50 -5.01
N ARG A 69 7.79 5.34 -5.67
CA ARG A 69 8.62 5.15 -6.86
C ARG A 69 7.81 4.98 -8.14
N GLY A 70 6.48 5.08 -8.05
CA GLY A 70 5.61 4.79 -9.19
C GLY A 70 5.87 3.41 -9.79
N MET A 71 6.22 2.42 -8.96
CA MET A 71 6.69 1.11 -9.41
C MET A 71 5.68 0.02 -9.09
N VAL A 72 5.41 -0.83 -10.06
CA VAL A 72 4.67 -2.09 -9.90
C VAL A 72 5.54 -3.23 -10.40
N ALA A 73 5.66 -4.29 -9.60
CA ALA A 73 6.37 -5.50 -9.99
C ALA A 73 5.46 -6.72 -9.84
N THR A 74 5.64 -7.70 -10.73
CA THR A 74 5.01 -9.02 -10.65
C THR A 74 6.06 -10.11 -10.68
N SER A 75 5.81 -11.24 -10.01
CA SER A 75 6.71 -12.38 -9.98
C SER A 75 6.01 -13.62 -9.44
N ARG A 76 6.66 -14.77 -9.49
CA ARG A 76 6.16 -16.00 -8.83
C ARG A 76 6.51 -16.05 -7.35
N GLN A 77 7.60 -15.40 -6.95
CA GLN A 77 8.08 -15.35 -5.57
C GLN A 77 8.72 -14.00 -5.27
N ALA A 78 8.51 -13.51 -4.04
CA ALA A 78 9.23 -12.38 -3.47
C ALA A 78 9.76 -12.72 -2.09
N GLN A 79 10.94 -12.22 -1.76
CA GLN A 79 11.53 -12.27 -0.43
C GLN A 79 12.00 -10.87 -0.06
N TYR A 80 11.52 -10.37 1.08
CA TYR A 80 11.97 -9.10 1.63
C TYR A 80 12.76 -9.35 2.90
N PHE A 81 14.01 -8.91 2.91
CA PHE A 81 14.94 -8.97 4.03
C PHE A 81 14.97 -7.59 4.69
N SER A 82 14.23 -7.44 5.79
CA SER A 82 14.01 -6.14 6.42
C SER A 82 15.28 -5.53 7.03
N LYS A 83 16.20 -6.36 7.48
CA LYS A 83 17.47 -5.91 8.09
C LYS A 83 18.45 -5.36 7.07
N GLU A 84 18.42 -5.93 5.87
CA GLU A 84 19.31 -5.58 4.76
C GLU A 84 18.65 -4.62 3.77
N ALA A 85 17.38 -4.23 4.00
CA ALA A 85 16.57 -3.45 3.08
C ALA A 85 16.59 -4.02 1.65
N LEU A 86 16.56 -5.36 1.54
CA LEU A 86 16.75 -6.08 0.28
C LEU A 86 15.45 -6.78 -0.14
N LEU A 87 15.02 -6.53 -1.36
CA LEU A 87 13.88 -7.20 -1.98
C LEU A 87 14.38 -8.07 -3.14
N ILE A 88 14.08 -9.37 -3.09
CA ILE A 88 14.43 -10.32 -4.15
C ILE A 88 13.15 -10.84 -4.77
N LEU A 89 12.98 -10.63 -6.07
CA LEU A 89 11.92 -11.16 -6.91
C LEU A 89 12.46 -12.30 -7.75
N SER A 90 11.68 -13.36 -7.93
CA SER A 90 12.10 -14.53 -8.71
C SER A 90 10.93 -15.16 -9.45
N GLY A 91 11.20 -15.60 -10.66
CA GLY A 91 10.26 -16.29 -11.54
C GLY A 91 9.40 -15.33 -12.34
N ASP A 92 9.66 -15.22 -13.64
CA ASP A 92 8.93 -14.36 -14.58
C ASP A 92 8.70 -12.95 -13.99
N VAL A 93 9.80 -12.30 -13.64
CA VAL A 93 9.74 -10.97 -13.01
C VAL A 93 9.54 -9.92 -14.06
N ASP A 94 8.47 -9.13 -13.90
CA ASP A 94 8.20 -7.93 -14.68
C ASP A 94 8.08 -6.73 -13.74
N VAL A 95 8.84 -5.67 -14.02
CA VAL A 95 8.78 -4.39 -13.31
C VAL A 95 8.39 -3.30 -14.29
N VAL A 96 7.40 -2.51 -13.91
CA VAL A 96 6.92 -1.36 -14.67
C VAL A 96 6.99 -0.13 -13.78
N GLN A 97 7.58 0.94 -14.29
CA GLN A 97 7.59 2.24 -13.64
C GLN A 97 6.57 3.18 -14.32
N GLU A 98 6.06 4.13 -13.55
CA GLU A 98 5.05 5.09 -14.02
C GLU A 98 5.55 5.95 -15.20
N ASP A 99 6.86 6.20 -15.26
CA ASP A 99 7.52 6.89 -16.37
C ASP A 99 7.59 6.06 -17.67
N GLY A 100 7.12 4.80 -17.65
CA GLY A 100 7.09 3.88 -18.78
C GLY A 100 8.35 3.01 -18.92
N ASN A 101 9.32 3.11 -17.99
CA ASN A 101 10.44 2.18 -17.96
C ASN A 101 9.96 0.78 -17.56
N THR A 102 10.51 -0.26 -18.19
CA THR A 102 10.19 -1.66 -17.87
C THR A 102 11.45 -2.51 -17.81
N ILE A 103 11.42 -3.54 -16.94
CA ILE A 103 12.47 -4.56 -16.85
C ILE A 103 11.80 -5.91 -16.71
N SER A 104 12.18 -6.88 -17.58
CA SER A 104 11.75 -8.27 -17.50
C SER A 104 12.97 -9.17 -17.32
N ALA A 105 12.93 -10.04 -16.31
CA ALA A 105 14.03 -10.94 -15.97
C ALA A 105 13.53 -12.17 -15.21
N GLU A 106 14.38 -13.19 -15.01
CA GLU A 106 14.05 -14.31 -14.13
C GLU A 106 14.19 -13.93 -12.66
N ARG A 107 15.16 -13.07 -12.34
CA ARG A 107 15.37 -12.58 -10.98
C ARG A 107 15.76 -11.12 -10.98
N ILE A 108 15.17 -10.37 -10.06
CA ILE A 108 15.56 -8.99 -9.79
C ILE A 108 15.83 -8.86 -8.29
N THR A 109 17.01 -8.32 -7.97
CA THR A 109 17.39 -7.96 -6.61
C THR A 109 17.36 -6.44 -6.51
N TYR A 110 16.58 -5.89 -5.59
CA TYR A 110 16.44 -4.46 -5.37
C TYR A 110 16.87 -4.09 -3.95
N ASN A 111 17.90 -3.24 -3.84
CA ASN A 111 18.29 -2.63 -2.58
C ASN A 111 17.51 -1.32 -2.39
N LEU A 112 16.70 -1.26 -1.32
CA LEU A 112 15.83 -0.12 -1.06
C LEU A 112 16.58 1.11 -0.54
N ASP A 113 17.72 0.91 0.14
CA ASP A 113 18.52 2.00 0.69
C ASP A 113 19.36 2.68 -0.40
N ASP A 114 19.96 1.89 -1.29
CA ASP A 114 20.81 2.37 -2.39
C ASP A 114 20.00 2.67 -3.66
N GLU A 115 18.72 2.28 -3.70
CA GLU A 115 17.84 2.36 -4.88
C GLU A 115 18.42 1.66 -6.11
N ARG A 116 19.15 0.57 -5.88
CA ARG A 116 19.85 -0.18 -6.92
C ARG A 116 19.10 -1.46 -7.26
N ALA A 117 18.85 -1.65 -8.54
CA ALA A 117 18.32 -2.90 -9.08
C ALA A 117 19.41 -3.67 -9.85
N GLU A 118 19.43 -4.99 -9.66
CA GLU A 118 20.20 -5.92 -10.44
C GLU A 118 19.26 -6.98 -11.01
N ALA A 119 19.28 -7.16 -12.33
CA ALA A 119 18.44 -8.11 -13.04
C ALA A 119 19.28 -9.25 -13.63
N ASN A 120 18.84 -10.48 -13.42
CA ASN A 120 19.51 -11.68 -13.88
C ASN A 120 18.56 -12.52 -14.72
N PRO A 121 18.99 -13.01 -15.90
CA PRO A 121 18.14 -13.84 -16.76
C PRO A 121 18.11 -15.30 -16.31
N SER A 122 17.17 -16.08 -16.84
CA SER A 122 17.25 -17.54 -16.84
C SER A 122 18.42 -18.00 -17.72
N SER A 123 18.87 -19.25 -17.50
CA SER A 123 19.91 -19.86 -18.33
C SER A 123 19.53 -19.84 -19.81
N GLY A 124 20.38 -19.26 -20.64
CA GLY A 124 20.17 -19.13 -22.08
C GLY A 124 19.17 -18.03 -22.52
N GLN A 125 18.70 -17.23 -21.58
CA GLN A 125 17.83 -16.08 -21.83
C GLN A 125 18.61 -14.76 -21.65
N GLN A 126 17.95 -13.64 -21.93
CA GLN A 126 18.49 -12.30 -21.73
C GLN A 126 17.54 -11.49 -20.88
N VAL A 127 18.06 -10.53 -20.12
CA VAL A 127 17.28 -9.49 -19.48
C VAL A 127 16.80 -8.53 -20.56
N GLN A 128 15.51 -8.20 -20.52
CA GLN A 128 14.93 -7.19 -21.40
C GLN A 128 14.60 -5.93 -20.60
N SER A 129 15.02 -4.78 -21.10
CA SER A 129 14.62 -3.49 -20.51
C SER A 129 14.21 -2.50 -21.58
N THR A 130 13.18 -1.72 -21.30
CA THR A 130 12.76 -0.57 -22.11
C THR A 130 12.93 0.67 -21.24
N LEU A 131 13.66 1.66 -21.76
CA LEU A 131 13.95 2.90 -21.08
C LEU A 131 13.47 4.08 -21.91
N LEU A 132 12.72 4.98 -21.30
CA LEU A 132 12.38 6.26 -21.89
C LEU A 132 13.53 7.24 -21.65
N LEU A 133 14.17 7.66 -22.75
CA LEU A 133 15.22 8.67 -22.69
C LEU A 133 14.60 10.06 -22.82
N ASN A 134 14.64 10.84 -21.75
CA ASN A 134 14.24 12.25 -21.80
C ASN A 134 15.26 13.03 -22.62
N GLN A 135 14.89 13.43 -23.85
CA GLN A 135 15.75 14.20 -24.76
C GLN A 135 15.95 15.68 -24.37
N ASN A 136 15.55 16.10 -23.17
CA ASN A 136 15.66 17.49 -22.71
C ASN A 136 17.06 17.89 -22.21
N SER A 137 18.07 17.06 -22.43
CA SER A 137 19.48 17.38 -22.14
C SER A 137 20.29 17.60 -23.44
N SER A 138 19.81 18.44 -24.31
CA SER A 138 20.70 18.96 -25.37
C SER A 138 21.71 19.88 -24.72
N PRO A 139 23.02 19.58 -24.76
CA PRO A 139 24.05 20.57 -24.42
C PRO A 139 23.94 21.68 -25.47
N GLN A 140 23.39 22.81 -25.10
CA GLN A 140 23.54 24.02 -25.90
C GLN A 140 25.00 24.43 -25.77
N THR A 141 25.83 23.97 -26.70
CA THR A 141 27.12 24.55 -26.92
C THR A 141 26.88 25.89 -27.61
N PRO A 142 27.22 27.03 -26.99
CA PRO A 142 27.19 28.31 -27.70
C PRO A 142 28.26 28.25 -28.77
N LEU A 143 27.84 28.26 -30.04
CA LEU A 143 28.74 28.57 -31.12
C LEU A 143 29.07 30.08 -31.02
N THR A 144 30.19 30.38 -30.42
CA THR A 144 30.77 31.73 -30.49
C THR A 144 31.43 31.89 -31.85
N PRO A 145 31.14 32.94 -32.59
CA PRO A 145 31.76 33.25 -33.88
C PRO A 145 33.23 33.61 -33.75
#